data_a56043f6c55fe9287f2818f42923d526
#
_entry.id   a56043f6c55fe9287f2818f42923d526
#
_cell.length_a   1.000
_cell.length_b   1.000
_cell.length_c   1.000
_cell.angle_alpha   90.00
_cell.angle_beta   90.00
_cell.angle_gamma   90.00
#
_symmetry.space_group_name_H-M   'P 1'
#
loop_
_entity.id
_entity.type
_entity.pdbx_description
1 polymer ?
#
loop_
_entity_poly.entity_id
_entity_poly.type
_entity_poly.pdbx_seq_one_letter_code
_entity_poly.pdbx_strand_id
1 'polypeptide(L)'
;MGDSMVDKQNMVSDNSGITLIEVLIGIAIMGIVSSMISAIMLGGMNFFRKQSAAIDLQNDSQLITASMSSAILEGTDFVLEEDKMMDGRLVVYFSTGSAAVDGEHKTSGKQYIWVEDSPYGDSGYLYIYDAGVNIDYNKGNCISELVRYLKITAGVMEAVTDASGKTVYSYNNSVKEANKIEKITVNFTLANSKDELAQIIEVKPRNTSVGFKKIEP
;
A
#
# COMPACT_ATOMS: atom_id res chain seq x y z
N MET A 1 -7.08 24.01 92.93
CA MET A 1 -6.85 25.39 92.47
C MET A 1 -5.68 25.28 91.49
N GLY A 2 -5.98 25.34 90.24
CA GLY A 2 -5.01 25.23 89.16
C GLY A 2 -5.70 25.71 87.89
N ASP A 3 -5.55 27.00 87.62
CA ASP A 3 -6.13 27.70 86.49
C ASP A 3 -5.44 27.29 85.22
N SER A 4 -6.21 26.71 84.32
CA SER A 4 -5.70 26.29 82.98
C SER A 4 -5.91 27.48 82.06
N MET A 5 -4.80 28.18 81.75
CA MET A 5 -4.81 29.18 80.70
C MET A 5 -4.86 28.49 79.33
N VAL A 6 -5.98 28.57 78.71
CA VAL A 6 -6.13 28.20 77.27
C VAL A 6 -5.55 29.34 76.43
N ASP A 7 -4.43 29.09 75.85
CA ASP A 7 -3.78 29.97 74.88
C ASP A 7 -4.62 29.99 73.59
N LYS A 8 -5.39 31.04 73.35
CA LYS A 8 -6.07 31.31 72.09
C LYS A 8 -5.05 31.80 71.10
N GLN A 9 -4.53 30.86 70.32
CA GLN A 9 -3.82 31.20 69.10
C GLN A 9 -4.74 31.98 68.17
N ASN A 10 -4.48 33.25 68.03
CA ASN A 10 -5.08 34.12 67.01
C ASN A 10 -4.67 33.60 65.65
N MET A 11 -5.51 32.83 64.97
CA MET A 11 -5.43 32.65 63.54
C MET A 11 -5.65 34.01 62.91
N VAL A 12 -4.58 34.71 62.61
CA VAL A 12 -4.60 35.84 61.70
C VAL A 12 -4.93 35.28 60.32
N SER A 13 -6.22 35.40 59.95
CA SER A 13 -6.64 35.19 58.59
C SER A 13 -6.00 36.29 57.73
N ASP A 14 -4.91 35.95 57.09
CA ASP A 14 -4.25 36.82 56.14
C ASP A 14 -5.13 36.95 54.88
N ASN A 15 -6.07 37.88 54.92
CA ASN A 15 -6.90 38.26 53.78
C ASN A 15 -6.10 39.21 52.85
N SER A 16 -4.95 38.75 52.39
CA SER A 16 -4.26 39.45 51.34
C SER A 16 -5.02 39.22 50.01
N GLY A 17 -5.84 40.19 49.64
CA GLY A 17 -6.53 40.18 48.36
C GLY A 17 -5.53 40.18 47.18
N ILE A 18 -5.86 39.43 46.15
CA ILE A 18 -5.09 39.38 44.91
C ILE A 18 -5.00 40.79 44.31
N THR A 19 -3.81 41.25 44.01
CA THR A 19 -3.60 42.55 43.39
C THR A 19 -3.99 42.55 41.93
N LEU A 20 -4.44 43.67 41.40
CA LEU A 20 -4.80 43.79 39.97
C LEU A 20 -3.64 43.44 39.04
N ILE A 21 -2.42 43.77 39.48
CA ILE A 21 -1.17 43.45 38.72
C ILE A 21 -0.89 41.96 38.69
N GLU A 22 -1.18 41.21 39.73
CA GLU A 22 -1.02 39.75 39.80
C GLU A 22 -1.94 39.03 38.82
N VAL A 23 -3.23 39.48 38.72
CA VAL A 23 -4.17 38.98 37.76
C VAL A 23 -3.72 39.25 36.31
N LEU A 24 -3.23 40.46 36.07
CA LEU A 24 -2.74 40.84 34.73
C LEU A 24 -1.55 40.02 34.28
N ILE A 25 -0.57 39.79 35.17
CA ILE A 25 0.58 38.92 34.91
C ILE A 25 0.10 37.46 34.69
N GLY A 26 -0.82 36.95 35.48
CA GLY A 26 -1.39 35.62 35.35
C GLY A 26 -2.02 35.38 33.99
N ILE A 27 -2.84 36.32 33.51
CA ILE A 27 -3.48 36.26 32.19
C ILE A 27 -2.43 36.31 31.07
N ALA A 28 -1.40 37.16 31.19
CA ALA A 28 -0.33 37.26 30.21
C ALA A 28 0.43 35.94 30.08
N ILE A 29 0.81 35.31 31.20
CA ILE A 29 1.48 34.01 31.22
C ILE A 29 0.58 32.92 30.63
N MET A 30 -0.70 32.88 31.00
CA MET A 30 -1.68 31.94 30.46
C MET A 30 -1.81 32.08 28.95
N GLY A 31 -1.83 33.28 28.41
CA GLY A 31 -1.85 33.55 26.98
C GLY A 31 -0.64 32.96 26.25
N ILE A 32 0.56 33.15 26.80
CA ILE A 32 1.80 32.60 26.24
C ILE A 32 1.78 31.07 26.27
N VAL A 33 1.44 30.48 27.40
CA VAL A 33 1.39 29.01 27.55
C VAL A 33 0.34 28.41 26.63
N SER A 34 -0.85 29.00 26.52
CA SER A 34 -1.89 28.53 25.61
C SER A 34 -1.48 28.58 24.15
N SER A 35 -0.73 29.63 23.74
CA SER A 35 -0.22 29.73 22.37
C SER A 35 0.82 28.65 22.05
N MET A 36 1.69 28.31 23.01
CA MET A 36 2.67 27.23 22.86
C MET A 36 2.00 25.86 22.74
N ILE A 37 1.01 25.58 23.58
CA ILE A 37 0.25 24.33 23.53
C ILE A 37 -0.47 24.19 22.18
N SER A 38 -1.10 25.25 21.69
CA SER A 38 -1.78 25.28 20.40
C SER A 38 -0.82 24.99 19.24
N ALA A 39 0.37 25.59 19.26
CA ALA A 39 1.39 25.36 18.24
C ALA A 39 1.87 23.89 18.21
N ILE A 40 2.11 23.29 19.38
CA ILE A 40 2.51 21.88 19.50
C ILE A 40 1.39 20.98 19.01
N MET A 41 0.15 21.27 19.35
CA MET A 41 -1.01 20.47 18.96
C MET A 41 -1.21 20.47 17.43
N LEU A 42 -1.14 21.64 16.80
CA LEU A 42 -1.23 21.78 15.34
C LEU A 42 -0.09 21.06 14.63
N GLY A 43 1.14 21.18 15.12
CA GLY A 43 2.29 20.48 14.60
C GLY A 43 2.17 18.97 14.72
N GLY A 44 1.72 18.49 15.88
CA GLY A 44 1.45 17.08 16.14
C GLY A 44 0.38 16.50 15.21
N MET A 45 -0.73 17.18 15.00
CA MET A 45 -1.78 16.72 14.08
C MET A 45 -1.29 16.58 12.64
N ASN A 46 -0.47 17.53 12.17
CA ASN A 46 0.11 17.42 10.83
C ASN A 46 1.10 16.27 10.72
N PHE A 47 1.89 16.02 11.76
CA PHE A 47 2.79 14.88 11.82
C PHE A 47 2.03 13.55 11.80
N PHE A 48 1.00 13.40 12.62
CA PHE A 48 0.16 12.19 12.64
C PHE A 48 -0.52 11.92 11.29
N ARG A 49 -1.04 12.95 10.63
CA ARG A 49 -1.65 12.79 9.30
C ARG A 49 -0.68 12.32 8.25
N LYS A 50 0.58 12.82 8.26
CA LYS A 50 1.61 12.36 7.34
C LYS A 50 2.00 10.91 7.63
N GLN A 51 2.20 10.58 8.91
CA GLN A 51 2.59 9.25 9.32
C GLN A 51 1.49 8.22 9.03
N SER A 52 0.24 8.54 9.27
CA SER A 52 -0.89 7.67 8.91
C SER A 52 -0.93 7.38 7.42
N ALA A 53 -0.79 8.40 6.58
CA ALA A 53 -0.77 8.23 5.13
C ALA A 53 0.37 7.33 4.63
N ALA A 54 1.56 7.45 5.23
CA ALA A 54 2.70 6.58 4.91
C ALA A 54 2.48 5.13 5.38
N ILE A 55 1.86 4.94 6.55
CA ILE A 55 1.52 3.62 7.08
C ILE A 55 0.48 2.93 6.18
N ASP A 56 -0.52 3.65 5.69
CA ASP A 56 -1.53 3.10 4.79
C ASP A 56 -0.89 2.57 3.49
N LEU A 57 0.00 3.36 2.85
CA LEU A 57 0.77 2.92 1.69
C LEU A 57 1.62 1.67 1.99
N GLN A 58 2.25 1.62 3.15
CA GLN A 58 3.08 0.49 3.54
C GLN A 58 2.26 -0.77 3.81
N ASN A 59 1.10 -0.65 4.45
CA ASN A 59 0.18 -1.76 4.69
C ASN A 59 -0.36 -2.34 3.38
N ASP A 60 -0.82 -1.48 2.46
CA ASP A 60 -1.30 -1.89 1.15
C ASP A 60 -0.18 -2.56 0.35
N SER A 61 1.02 -2.00 0.37
CA SER A 61 2.20 -2.59 -0.28
C SER A 61 2.50 -4.00 0.26
N GLN A 62 2.47 -4.19 1.57
CA GLN A 62 2.68 -5.50 2.18
C GLN A 62 1.58 -6.50 1.80
N LEU A 63 0.32 -6.07 1.79
CA LEU A 63 -0.82 -6.89 1.43
C LEU A 63 -0.74 -7.35 -0.04
N ILE A 64 -0.47 -6.44 -0.97
CA ILE A 64 -0.28 -6.73 -2.38
C ILE A 64 0.90 -7.70 -2.55
N THR A 65 2.04 -7.40 -1.92
CA THR A 65 3.25 -8.22 -2.00
C THR A 65 3.00 -9.64 -1.50
N ALA A 66 2.39 -9.80 -0.34
CA ALA A 66 2.10 -11.10 0.25
C ALA A 66 1.11 -11.89 -0.62
N SER A 67 0.02 -11.25 -1.06
CA SER A 67 -1.01 -11.88 -1.87
C SER A 67 -0.48 -12.33 -3.23
N MET A 68 0.16 -11.44 -3.98
CA MET A 68 0.68 -11.76 -5.30
C MET A 68 1.85 -12.75 -5.24
N SER A 69 2.75 -12.62 -4.27
CA SER A 69 3.86 -13.56 -4.09
C SER A 69 3.34 -14.97 -3.80
N SER A 70 2.36 -15.13 -2.91
CA SER A 70 1.78 -16.44 -2.61
C SER A 70 1.10 -17.04 -3.85
N ALA A 71 0.32 -16.26 -4.57
CA ALA A 71 -0.37 -16.73 -5.77
C ALA A 71 0.59 -17.11 -6.90
N ILE A 72 1.70 -16.37 -7.07
CA ILE A 72 2.73 -16.69 -8.07
C ILE A 72 3.51 -17.94 -7.65
N LEU A 73 3.84 -18.08 -6.36
CA LEU A 73 4.54 -19.28 -5.86
C LEU A 73 3.76 -20.56 -6.10
N GLU A 74 2.45 -20.53 -5.96
CA GLU A 74 1.55 -21.67 -6.10
C GLU A 74 0.98 -21.83 -7.52
N GLY A 75 1.16 -20.81 -8.37
CA GLY A 75 0.63 -20.79 -9.74
C GLY A 75 1.20 -21.91 -10.61
N THR A 76 0.36 -22.42 -11.51
CA THR A 76 0.73 -23.45 -12.49
C THR A 76 0.89 -22.90 -13.87
N ASP A 77 0.06 -21.92 -14.25
CA ASP A 77 0.12 -21.20 -15.51
C ASP A 77 -0.26 -19.74 -15.29
N PHE A 78 0.27 -18.85 -16.08
CA PHE A 78 0.03 -17.43 -15.95
C PHE A 78 -0.49 -16.84 -17.26
N VAL A 79 -1.52 -16.00 -17.15
CA VAL A 79 -2.03 -15.20 -18.26
C VAL A 79 -2.04 -13.76 -17.86
N LEU A 80 -1.47 -12.93 -18.73
CA LEU A 80 -1.43 -11.48 -18.59
C LEU A 80 -2.13 -10.85 -19.79
N GLU A 81 -3.12 -10.02 -19.53
CA GLU A 81 -3.74 -9.12 -20.51
C GLU A 81 -3.44 -7.69 -20.05
N GLU A 82 -2.68 -6.95 -20.86
CA GLU A 82 -2.41 -5.53 -20.65
C GLU A 82 -3.19 -4.71 -21.69
N ASP A 83 -3.37 -3.42 -21.38
CA ASP A 83 -3.97 -2.43 -22.28
C ASP A 83 -5.40 -2.75 -22.74
N LYS A 84 -6.12 -3.59 -22.00
CA LYS A 84 -7.53 -3.84 -22.26
C LYS A 84 -8.36 -2.63 -21.83
N MET A 85 -9.17 -2.12 -22.74
CA MET A 85 -10.11 -1.04 -22.43
C MET A 85 -11.48 -1.63 -22.03
N MET A 86 -11.93 -1.36 -20.81
CA MET A 86 -13.27 -1.69 -20.34
C MET A 86 -13.96 -0.41 -19.87
N ASP A 87 -15.08 -0.08 -20.49
CA ASP A 87 -15.86 1.15 -20.20
C ASP A 87 -15.01 2.46 -20.25
N GLY A 88 -14.02 2.50 -21.16
CA GLY A 88 -13.14 3.65 -21.32
C GLY A 88 -12.01 3.76 -20.28
N ARG A 89 -11.81 2.72 -19.46
CA ARG A 89 -10.75 2.63 -18.45
C ARG A 89 -9.72 1.60 -18.87
N LEU A 90 -8.46 1.87 -18.56
CA LEU A 90 -7.37 0.92 -18.74
C LEU A 90 -7.47 -0.18 -17.68
N VAL A 91 -7.37 -1.43 -18.11
CA VAL A 91 -7.45 -2.60 -17.25
C VAL A 91 -6.26 -3.51 -17.51
N VAL A 92 -5.58 -3.92 -16.43
CA VAL A 92 -4.56 -4.97 -16.45
C VAL A 92 -5.12 -6.19 -15.73
N TYR A 93 -5.18 -7.30 -16.46
CA TYR A 93 -5.66 -8.57 -15.94
C TYR A 93 -4.50 -9.57 -15.83
N PHE A 94 -4.33 -10.15 -14.65
CA PHE A 94 -3.33 -11.17 -14.38
C PHE A 94 -3.94 -12.36 -13.67
N SER A 95 -3.78 -13.54 -14.22
CA SER A 95 -4.31 -14.79 -13.68
C SER A 95 -3.20 -15.79 -13.38
N THR A 96 -3.33 -16.46 -12.23
CA THR A 96 -2.47 -17.57 -11.81
C THR A 96 -3.31 -18.83 -11.78
N GLY A 97 -3.04 -19.81 -12.62
CA GLY A 97 -3.78 -21.05 -12.63
C GLY A 97 -3.83 -21.70 -14.00
N SER A 98 -4.24 -22.96 -14.08
CA SER A 98 -4.24 -23.72 -15.33
C SER A 98 -5.04 -23.03 -16.43
N ALA A 99 -4.44 -22.76 -17.57
CA ALA A 99 -5.09 -22.12 -18.69
C ALA A 99 -6.18 -23.03 -19.25
N ALA A 100 -7.41 -22.59 -19.27
CA ALA A 100 -8.39 -23.13 -20.17
C ALA A 100 -8.03 -22.70 -21.60
N VAL A 101 -7.91 -23.65 -22.49
CA VAL A 101 -7.42 -23.46 -23.87
C VAL A 101 -8.43 -22.71 -24.75
N ASP A 102 -9.64 -22.48 -24.32
CA ASP A 102 -10.75 -21.98 -25.13
C ASP A 102 -11.51 -20.76 -24.58
N GLY A 103 -10.81 -19.86 -23.88
CA GLY A 103 -11.42 -18.58 -23.48
C GLY A 103 -12.47 -18.69 -22.34
N GLU A 104 -12.69 -19.86 -21.79
CA GLU A 104 -13.48 -20.03 -20.58
C GLU A 104 -12.64 -19.76 -19.34
N HIS A 105 -13.23 -19.06 -18.39
CA HIS A 105 -12.57 -18.68 -17.13
C HIS A 105 -12.08 -19.91 -16.37
N LYS A 106 -10.85 -19.84 -15.92
CA LYS A 106 -10.16 -20.90 -15.20
C LYS A 106 -10.88 -21.30 -13.91
N THR A 107 -10.81 -22.58 -13.62
CA THR A 107 -11.43 -23.16 -12.42
C THR A 107 -10.54 -23.17 -11.19
N SER A 108 -9.27 -22.77 -11.31
CA SER A 108 -8.32 -22.73 -10.18
C SER A 108 -7.34 -21.58 -10.29
N GLY A 109 -6.93 -21.04 -9.15
CA GLY A 109 -5.97 -19.93 -9.04
C GLY A 109 -6.60 -18.62 -8.62
N LYS A 110 -5.79 -17.55 -8.66
CA LYS A 110 -6.21 -16.18 -8.33
C LYS A 110 -6.18 -15.30 -9.57
N GLN A 111 -7.11 -14.35 -9.62
CA GLN A 111 -7.19 -13.34 -10.65
C GLN A 111 -6.99 -11.97 -10.02
N TYR A 112 -6.06 -11.21 -10.55
CA TYR A 112 -5.77 -9.84 -10.15
C TYR A 112 -6.20 -8.92 -11.28
N ILE A 113 -7.00 -7.94 -10.95
CA ILE A 113 -7.53 -6.99 -11.92
C ILE A 113 -7.23 -5.60 -11.40
N TRP A 114 -6.36 -4.90 -12.09
CA TRP A 114 -6.14 -3.49 -11.85
C TRP A 114 -6.97 -2.68 -12.83
N VAL A 115 -7.73 -1.71 -12.32
CA VAL A 115 -8.60 -0.82 -13.10
C VAL A 115 -8.23 0.60 -12.77
N GLU A 116 -7.91 1.39 -13.79
CA GLU A 116 -7.69 2.82 -13.64
C GLU A 116 -8.98 3.51 -13.15
N ASP A 117 -8.87 4.34 -12.10
CA ASP A 117 -10.05 4.92 -11.43
C ASP A 117 -10.79 5.92 -12.32
N SER A 118 -10.06 6.72 -13.09
CA SER A 118 -10.64 7.74 -13.95
C SER A 118 -9.61 8.25 -14.94
N PRO A 119 -10.00 8.70 -16.14
CA PRO A 119 -9.09 9.41 -17.04
C PRO A 119 -8.50 10.70 -16.44
N TYR A 120 -8.94 11.09 -15.24
CA TYR A 120 -8.45 12.25 -14.47
C TYR A 120 -7.84 11.87 -13.12
N GLY A 121 -7.82 10.57 -12.76
CA GLY A 121 -7.30 10.07 -11.47
C GLY A 121 -5.87 9.57 -11.59
N ASP A 122 -5.04 9.91 -10.61
CA ASP A 122 -3.66 9.43 -10.50
C ASP A 122 -3.56 8.06 -9.81
N SER A 123 -4.67 7.35 -9.60
CA SER A 123 -4.75 6.07 -8.90
C SER A 123 -5.74 5.11 -9.56
N GLY A 124 -5.63 3.84 -9.23
CA GLY A 124 -6.51 2.79 -9.69
C GLY A 124 -6.79 1.79 -8.58
N TYR A 125 -7.76 0.93 -8.82
CA TYR A 125 -8.20 -0.12 -7.90
C TYR A 125 -7.58 -1.45 -8.28
N LEU A 126 -6.99 -2.14 -7.31
CA LEU A 126 -6.52 -3.52 -7.48
C LEU A 126 -7.48 -4.49 -6.78
N TYR A 127 -8.11 -5.33 -7.58
CA TYR A 127 -9.04 -6.37 -7.12
C TYR A 127 -8.40 -7.75 -7.16
N ILE A 128 -8.83 -8.62 -6.25
CA ILE A 128 -8.48 -10.04 -6.24
C ILE A 128 -9.75 -10.90 -6.27
N TYR A 129 -9.74 -11.91 -7.12
CA TYR A 129 -10.83 -12.88 -7.24
C TYR A 129 -10.29 -14.30 -7.27
N ASP A 130 -11.10 -15.25 -6.83
CA ASP A 130 -10.86 -16.66 -7.13
C ASP A 130 -11.22 -16.95 -8.59
N ALA A 131 -10.50 -17.87 -9.22
CA ALA A 131 -10.77 -18.27 -10.58
C ALA A 131 -12.19 -18.85 -10.71
N GLY A 132 -12.88 -18.49 -11.81
CA GLY A 132 -14.25 -18.94 -12.08
C GLY A 132 -15.35 -18.13 -11.40
N VAL A 133 -15.00 -17.10 -10.62
CA VAL A 133 -15.97 -16.17 -10.05
C VAL A 133 -16.25 -15.06 -11.06
N ASN A 134 -17.54 -14.69 -11.23
CA ASN A 134 -17.90 -13.51 -12.01
C ASN A 134 -17.24 -12.27 -11.39
N ILE A 135 -16.60 -11.48 -12.25
CA ILE A 135 -15.95 -10.24 -11.85
C ILE A 135 -17.06 -9.24 -11.49
N ASP A 136 -17.20 -9.00 -10.22
CA ASP A 136 -18.03 -7.94 -9.67
C ASP A 136 -17.09 -6.94 -8.98
N TYR A 137 -16.96 -5.73 -9.50
CA TYR A 137 -16.12 -4.67 -8.95
C TYR A 137 -16.61 -4.18 -7.57
N ASN A 138 -16.89 -5.14 -6.71
CA ASN A 138 -17.38 -4.91 -5.38
C ASN A 138 -16.20 -4.58 -4.43
N LYS A 139 -16.36 -3.59 -3.56
CA LYS A 139 -15.36 -3.16 -2.58
C LYS A 139 -14.83 -4.30 -1.70
N GLY A 140 -15.58 -5.38 -1.52
CA GLY A 140 -15.14 -6.56 -0.74
C GLY A 140 -13.95 -7.32 -1.33
N ASN A 141 -13.69 -7.17 -2.62
CA ASN A 141 -12.57 -7.82 -3.32
C ASN A 141 -11.44 -6.84 -3.68
N CYS A 142 -11.56 -5.57 -3.29
CA CYS A 142 -10.53 -4.58 -3.50
C CYS A 142 -9.42 -4.75 -2.46
N ILE A 143 -8.18 -4.97 -2.94
CA ILE A 143 -7.00 -5.06 -2.08
C ILE A 143 -6.47 -3.67 -1.76
N SER A 144 -6.46 -2.77 -2.75
CA SER A 144 -5.98 -1.41 -2.60
C SER A 144 -6.66 -0.47 -3.59
N GLU A 145 -6.96 0.73 -3.13
CA GLU A 145 -7.50 1.85 -3.92
C GLU A 145 -6.41 2.86 -4.30
N LEU A 146 -5.15 2.55 -4.00
CA LEU A 146 -4.02 3.49 -4.11
C LEU A 146 -3.02 3.09 -5.20
N VAL A 147 -3.33 2.10 -6.03
CA VAL A 147 -2.42 1.60 -7.06
C VAL A 147 -2.41 2.53 -8.26
N ARG A 148 -1.36 3.33 -8.39
CA ARG A 148 -1.17 4.26 -9.51
C ARG A 148 -0.69 3.57 -10.78
N TYR A 149 0.13 2.54 -10.62
CA TYR A 149 0.77 1.83 -11.72
C TYR A 149 0.96 0.37 -11.37
N LEU A 150 0.68 -0.51 -12.32
CA LEU A 150 0.94 -1.95 -12.22
C LEU A 150 1.52 -2.45 -13.54
N LYS A 151 2.68 -3.10 -13.47
CA LYS A 151 3.29 -3.80 -14.60
C LYS A 151 3.81 -5.15 -14.18
N ILE A 152 3.44 -6.17 -14.94
CA ILE A 152 3.84 -7.55 -14.70
C ILE A 152 4.65 -8.04 -15.89
N THR A 153 5.79 -8.68 -15.63
CA THR A 153 6.64 -9.24 -16.66
C THR A 153 7.08 -10.64 -16.26
N ALA A 154 7.21 -11.53 -17.25
CA ALA A 154 7.76 -12.85 -17.06
C ALA A 154 9.20 -12.90 -17.59
N GLY A 155 10.08 -13.57 -16.86
CA GLY A 155 11.48 -13.78 -17.24
C GLY A 155 11.79 -15.23 -17.54
N VAL A 156 12.50 -15.44 -18.63
CA VAL A 156 13.08 -16.72 -19.06
C VAL A 156 14.59 -16.57 -19.11
N MET A 157 15.30 -17.59 -18.68
CA MET A 157 16.75 -17.62 -18.82
C MET A 157 17.09 -18.09 -20.24
N GLU A 158 17.72 -17.23 -21.00
CA GLU A 158 18.16 -17.51 -22.36
C GLU A 158 19.70 -17.64 -22.41
N ALA A 159 20.17 -18.61 -23.18
CA ALA A 159 21.58 -18.73 -23.48
C ALA A 159 21.94 -17.75 -24.60
N VAL A 160 22.70 -16.72 -24.27
CA VAL A 160 23.18 -15.72 -25.23
C VAL A 160 24.66 -15.91 -25.43
N THR A 161 25.11 -15.95 -26.69
CA THR A 161 26.54 -16.00 -27.01
C THR A 161 27.09 -14.57 -27.01
N ASP A 162 28.06 -14.31 -26.14
CA ASP A 162 28.73 -13.01 -26.09
C ASP A 162 29.65 -12.78 -27.30
N ALA A 163 30.18 -11.56 -27.41
CA ALA A 163 31.08 -11.20 -28.53
C ALA A 163 32.37 -12.00 -28.55
N SER A 164 32.72 -12.76 -27.52
CA SER A 164 33.87 -13.65 -27.42
C SER A 164 33.54 -15.10 -27.80
N GLY A 165 32.29 -15.39 -28.17
CA GLY A 165 31.84 -16.74 -28.51
C GLY A 165 31.50 -17.62 -27.30
N LYS A 166 31.48 -17.04 -26.08
CA LYS A 166 31.17 -17.75 -24.86
C LYS A 166 29.65 -17.69 -24.58
N THR A 167 29.08 -18.84 -24.26
CA THR A 167 27.66 -18.88 -23.82
C THR A 167 27.53 -18.27 -22.43
N VAL A 168 26.74 -17.20 -22.34
CA VAL A 168 26.35 -16.51 -21.10
C VAL A 168 24.85 -16.65 -20.94
N TYR A 169 24.37 -16.89 -19.71
CA TYR A 169 22.95 -16.95 -19.44
C TYR A 169 22.46 -15.56 -19.00
N SER A 170 21.43 -15.06 -19.67
CA SER A 170 20.81 -13.77 -19.39
C SER A 170 19.31 -13.91 -19.25
N TYR A 171 18.70 -13.10 -18.37
CA TYR A 171 17.25 -13.05 -18.25
C TYR A 171 16.64 -12.20 -19.36
N ASN A 172 15.73 -12.79 -20.13
CA ASN A 172 14.81 -12.05 -20.99
C ASN A 172 13.52 -11.78 -20.23
N ASN A 173 13.31 -10.53 -19.83
CA ASN A 173 12.12 -10.10 -19.06
C ASN A 173 10.97 -9.60 -19.95
N SER A 174 11.08 -9.77 -21.28
CA SER A 174 10.08 -9.28 -22.24
C SER A 174 9.41 -10.42 -22.99
N VAL A 175 9.25 -11.56 -22.34
CA VAL A 175 8.70 -12.76 -22.96
C VAL A 175 7.18 -12.61 -23.09
N LYS A 176 6.65 -12.79 -24.31
CA LYS A 176 5.21 -12.77 -24.59
C LYS A 176 4.57 -14.13 -24.36
N GLU A 177 5.25 -15.21 -24.71
CA GLU A 177 4.81 -16.58 -24.52
C GLU A 177 6.00 -17.47 -24.18
N ALA A 178 5.85 -18.30 -23.16
CA ALA A 178 6.84 -19.31 -22.79
C ALA A 178 6.17 -20.51 -22.14
N ASN A 179 6.66 -21.70 -22.47
CA ASN A 179 6.22 -22.94 -21.83
C ASN A 179 6.90 -23.17 -20.47
N LYS A 180 7.94 -22.40 -20.17
CA LYS A 180 8.66 -22.46 -18.91
C LYS A 180 9.18 -21.07 -18.57
N ILE A 181 8.67 -20.51 -17.48
CA ILE A 181 9.17 -19.26 -16.92
C ILE A 181 9.97 -19.54 -15.64
N GLU A 182 10.96 -18.71 -15.38
CA GLU A 182 11.79 -18.83 -14.19
C GLU A 182 11.47 -17.77 -13.15
N LYS A 183 10.96 -16.63 -13.61
CA LYS A 183 10.71 -15.50 -12.74
C LYS A 183 9.51 -14.69 -13.23
N ILE A 184 8.67 -14.22 -12.30
CA ILE A 184 7.70 -13.16 -12.54
C ILE A 184 8.13 -11.95 -11.74
N THR A 185 8.16 -10.80 -12.41
CA THR A 185 8.45 -9.52 -11.78
C THR A 185 7.17 -8.69 -11.82
N VAL A 186 6.75 -8.22 -10.65
CA VAL A 186 5.61 -7.31 -10.49
C VAL A 186 6.15 -5.98 -10.01
N ASN A 187 5.98 -4.95 -10.83
CA ASN A 187 6.28 -3.57 -10.48
C ASN A 187 4.97 -2.85 -10.22
N PHE A 188 4.81 -2.26 -9.06
CA PHE A 188 3.67 -1.42 -8.77
C PHE A 188 4.06 -0.17 -8.00
N THR A 189 3.28 0.86 -8.18
CA THR A 189 3.43 2.12 -7.48
C THR A 189 2.13 2.43 -6.77
N LEU A 190 2.20 2.67 -5.48
CA LEU A 190 1.11 3.17 -4.66
C LEU A 190 1.30 4.67 -4.46
N ALA A 191 0.23 5.42 -4.61
CA ALA A 191 0.27 6.85 -4.39
C ALA A 191 -0.98 7.31 -3.63
N ASN A 192 -0.77 8.24 -2.72
CA ASN A 192 -1.82 9.04 -2.11
C ASN A 192 -1.57 10.53 -2.42
N SER A 193 -2.39 11.43 -1.90
CA SER A 193 -2.28 12.87 -2.18
C SER A 193 -0.95 13.52 -1.75
N LYS A 194 -0.07 12.80 -1.01
CA LYS A 194 1.14 13.37 -0.40
C LYS A 194 2.41 12.57 -0.66
N ASP A 195 2.28 11.25 -0.74
CA ASP A 195 3.41 10.33 -0.76
C ASP A 195 3.21 9.28 -1.87
N GLU A 196 4.32 8.78 -2.39
CA GLU A 196 4.37 7.73 -3.41
C GLU A 196 5.32 6.64 -2.94
N LEU A 197 4.94 5.38 -3.13
CA LEU A 197 5.72 4.20 -2.78
C LEU A 197 5.80 3.26 -3.98
N ALA A 198 6.99 3.15 -4.59
CA ALA A 198 7.26 2.19 -5.64
C ALA A 198 7.83 0.89 -5.07
N GLN A 199 7.33 -0.25 -5.54
CA GLN A 199 7.77 -1.57 -5.13
C GLN A 199 8.00 -2.49 -6.32
N ILE A 200 8.99 -3.36 -6.18
CA ILE A 200 9.31 -4.41 -7.14
C ILE A 200 9.31 -5.74 -6.41
N ILE A 201 8.49 -6.67 -6.89
CA ILE A 201 8.43 -8.03 -6.38
C ILE A 201 8.99 -8.96 -7.45
N GLU A 202 9.97 -9.76 -7.10
CA GLU A 202 10.48 -10.82 -7.96
C GLU A 202 10.18 -12.17 -7.32
N VAL A 203 9.40 -12.99 -8.00
CA VAL A 203 8.99 -14.30 -7.49
C VAL A 203 9.35 -15.38 -8.49
N LYS A 204 9.97 -16.45 -7.98
CA LYS A 204 10.24 -17.65 -8.73
C LYS A 204 9.15 -18.68 -8.42
N PRO A 205 8.34 -19.11 -9.41
CA PRO A 205 7.32 -20.14 -9.21
C PRO A 205 7.95 -21.44 -8.67
N ARG A 206 7.25 -22.15 -7.80
CA ARG A 206 7.71 -23.44 -7.26
C ARG A 206 7.68 -24.54 -8.33
N ASN A 207 6.72 -24.45 -9.24
CA ASN A 207 6.57 -25.42 -10.32
C ASN A 207 7.63 -25.20 -11.40
N THR A 208 8.25 -26.26 -11.85
CA THR A 208 9.34 -26.20 -12.84
C THR A 208 8.87 -26.13 -14.29
N SER A 209 7.56 -26.33 -14.53
CA SER A 209 6.94 -26.31 -15.86
C SER A 209 5.72 -25.40 -15.81
N VAL A 210 5.97 -24.09 -15.73
CA VAL A 210 4.91 -23.10 -15.64
C VAL A 210 4.88 -22.30 -16.93
N GLY A 211 3.72 -22.32 -17.59
CA GLY A 211 3.47 -21.54 -18.80
C GLY A 211 3.21 -20.06 -18.49
N PHE A 212 3.56 -19.21 -19.42
CA PHE A 212 3.20 -17.81 -19.42
C PHE A 212 2.70 -17.40 -20.81
N LYS A 213 1.60 -16.68 -20.85
CA LYS A 213 1.05 -16.12 -22.07
C LYS A 213 0.62 -14.68 -21.84
N LYS A 214 1.17 -13.77 -22.61
CA LYS A 214 0.70 -12.38 -22.72
C LYS A 214 -0.27 -12.29 -23.89
N ILE A 215 -1.48 -11.85 -23.63
CA ILE A 215 -2.48 -11.58 -24.64
C ILE A 215 -2.37 -10.10 -24.99
N GLU A 216 -2.12 -9.80 -26.25
CA GLU A 216 -2.12 -8.43 -26.77
C GLU A 216 -3.54 -8.09 -27.23
N PRO A 217 -3.98 -6.83 -27.10
CA PRO A 217 -5.31 -6.37 -27.46
C PRO A 217 -5.61 -6.47 -28.96
#